data_24f9fa64269b1a79d4022179c6d1688b
#
_entry.id   24f9fa64269b1a79d4022179c6d1688b
#
_cell.length_a   1.000
_cell.length_b   1.000
_cell.length_c   1.000
_cell.angle_alpha   90.00
_cell.angle_beta   90.00
_cell.angle_gamma   90.00
#
_symmetry.space_group_name_H-M   'P 1'
#
loop_
_entity.id
_entity.type
_entity.pdbx_description
1 polymer ?
#
loop_
_entity_poly.entity_id
_entity_poly.type
_entity_poly.pdbx_seq_one_letter_code
_entity_poly.pdbx_strand_id
1 'polypeptide(L)'
;KTIRQAKIASQSLRLGKEKAITDLEVGIDKFYSQLQNALDNVKALDTTIEMSRELVRVRKKSFQEGMATSTEVVDAEVMLAKVKTAFLLAYYQYDVALINLLSVCGTPEQFHQYKMEGKTEELLGN
;
A
#
# COMPACT_ATOMS: atom_id res chain seq x y z
N LYS A 1 22.64 37.87 34.56
CA LYS A 1 21.22 37.53 34.28
C LYS A 1 20.99 37.16 32.78
N THR A 2 21.66 37.81 31.83
CA THR A 2 21.53 37.54 30.39
C THR A 2 22.07 36.15 29.99
N ILE A 3 23.13 35.69 30.64
CA ILE A 3 23.76 34.38 30.35
C ILE A 3 22.82 33.23 30.79
N ARG A 4 22.11 33.39 31.88
CA ARG A 4 21.12 32.41 32.37
C ARG A 4 19.93 32.29 31.42
N GLN A 5 19.43 33.42 30.93
CA GLN A 5 18.32 33.43 29.96
C GLN A 5 18.74 32.83 28.61
N ALA A 6 19.94 33.09 28.17
CA ALA A 6 20.48 32.49 26.95
C ALA A 6 20.66 30.98 27.10
N LYS A 7 21.11 30.49 28.25
CA LYS A 7 21.21 29.07 28.57
C LYS A 7 19.86 28.38 28.59
N ILE A 8 18.86 28.98 29.19
CA ILE A 8 17.48 28.44 29.28
C ILE A 8 16.87 28.40 27.87
N ALA A 9 17.03 29.45 27.08
CA ALA A 9 16.56 29.50 25.69
C ALA A 9 17.24 28.45 24.82
N SER A 10 18.55 28.26 25.00
CA SER A 10 19.31 27.22 24.29
C SER A 10 18.85 25.80 24.67
N GLN A 11 18.61 25.55 25.95
CA GLN A 11 18.07 24.26 26.44
C GLN A 11 16.66 24.01 25.92
N SER A 12 15.80 25.04 25.92
CA SER A 12 14.44 24.92 25.38
C SER A 12 14.43 24.60 23.89
N LEU A 13 15.30 25.22 23.11
CA LEU A 13 15.47 24.92 21.68
C LEU A 13 15.99 23.50 21.45
N ARG A 14 16.91 23.04 22.29
CA ARG A 14 17.48 21.70 22.22
C ARG A 14 16.41 20.64 22.52
N LEU A 15 15.64 20.82 23.57
CA LEU A 15 14.53 19.95 23.95
C LEU A 15 13.45 19.94 22.87
N GLY A 16 13.14 21.10 22.29
CA GLY A 16 12.20 21.22 21.19
C GLY A 16 12.67 20.48 19.95
N LYS A 17 13.96 20.55 19.63
CA LYS A 17 14.55 19.79 18.51
C LYS A 17 14.53 18.28 18.77
N GLU A 18 14.90 17.84 19.95
CA GLU A 18 14.88 16.42 20.32
C GLU A 18 13.46 15.85 20.26
N LYS A 19 12.48 16.59 20.76
CA LYS A 19 11.07 16.21 20.68
C LYS A 19 10.58 16.15 19.24
N ALA A 20 10.94 17.14 18.41
CA ALA A 20 10.57 17.16 17.00
C ALA A 20 11.18 15.98 16.23
N ILE A 21 12.45 15.64 16.51
CA ILE A 21 13.12 14.48 15.91
C ILE A 21 12.45 13.18 16.35
N THR A 22 12.12 13.03 17.62
CA THR A 22 11.43 11.86 18.16
C THR A 22 10.04 11.71 17.54
N ASP A 23 9.26 12.79 17.45
CA ASP A 23 7.95 12.80 16.82
C ASP A 23 8.04 12.45 15.33
N LEU A 24 9.07 12.92 14.65
CA LEU A 24 9.33 12.59 13.24
C LEU A 24 9.68 11.12 13.08
N GLU A 25 10.53 10.56 13.93
CA GLU A 25 10.90 9.14 13.91
C GLU A 25 9.68 8.24 14.14
N VAL A 26 8.83 8.57 15.11
CA VAL A 26 7.57 7.85 15.38
C VAL A 26 6.64 7.93 14.17
N GLY A 27 6.55 9.10 13.54
CA GLY A 27 5.76 9.30 12.33
C GLY A 27 6.26 8.46 11.16
N ILE A 28 7.58 8.42 10.95
CA ILE A 28 8.21 7.60 9.90
C ILE A 28 7.95 6.11 10.16
N ASP A 29 8.14 5.63 11.39
CA ASP A 29 7.89 4.24 11.76
C ASP A 29 6.43 3.85 11.53
N LYS A 30 5.51 4.73 11.87
CA LYS A 30 4.08 4.53 11.66
C LYS A 30 3.75 4.41 10.17
N PHE A 31 4.23 5.33 9.35
CA PHE A 31 3.98 5.31 7.90
C PHE A 31 4.69 4.12 7.23
N TYR A 32 5.87 3.76 7.69
CA TYR A 32 6.57 2.56 7.21
C TYR A 32 5.79 1.29 7.52
N SER A 33 5.25 1.16 8.73
CA SER A 33 4.40 0.02 9.12
C SER A 33 3.13 -0.04 8.27
N GLN A 34 2.50 1.11 8.00
CA GLN A 34 1.34 1.19 7.12
C GLN A 34 1.67 0.76 5.70
N LEU A 35 2.84 1.16 5.20
CA LEU A 35 3.33 0.76 3.88
C LEU A 35 3.53 -0.75 3.79
N GLN A 36 4.18 -1.35 4.79
CA GLN A 36 4.40 -2.79 4.85
C GLN A 36 3.08 -3.56 4.89
N ASN A 37 2.14 -3.12 5.73
CA ASN A 37 0.82 -3.74 5.84
C ASN A 37 0.05 -3.64 4.51
N ALA A 38 0.12 -2.49 3.85
CA ALA A 38 -0.52 -2.29 2.55
C ALA A 38 0.10 -3.19 1.48
N LEU A 39 1.42 -3.32 1.48
CA LEU A 39 2.13 -4.20 0.55
C LEU A 39 1.76 -5.67 0.77
N ASP A 40 1.72 -6.13 2.02
CA ASP A 40 1.32 -7.50 2.36
C ASP A 40 -0.11 -7.78 1.92
N ASN A 41 -1.01 -6.80 2.08
CA ASN A 41 -2.39 -6.91 1.64
C ASN A 41 -2.50 -7.02 0.12
N VAL A 42 -1.74 -6.22 -0.62
CA VAL A 42 -1.68 -6.30 -2.09
C VAL A 42 -1.21 -7.69 -2.54
N LYS A 43 -0.16 -8.22 -1.92
CA LYS A 43 0.37 -9.55 -2.23
C LYS A 43 -0.64 -10.66 -1.94
N ALA A 44 -1.32 -10.58 -0.80
CA ALA A 44 -2.35 -11.54 -0.42
C ALA A 44 -3.52 -11.53 -1.41
N LEU A 45 -3.97 -10.36 -1.83
CA LEU A 45 -5.06 -10.21 -2.79
C LEU A 45 -4.64 -10.67 -4.20
N ASP A 46 -3.38 -10.47 -4.60
CA ASP A 46 -2.87 -10.99 -5.87
C ASP A 46 -3.00 -12.52 -5.92
N THR A 47 -2.59 -13.20 -4.85
CA THR A 47 -2.76 -14.66 -4.71
C THR A 47 -4.24 -15.04 -4.76
N THR A 48 -5.11 -14.29 -4.08
CA THR A 48 -6.56 -14.54 -4.05
C THR A 48 -7.17 -14.38 -5.44
N ILE A 49 -6.72 -13.42 -6.25
CA ILE A 49 -7.15 -13.26 -7.64
C ILE A 49 -6.82 -14.51 -8.44
N GLU A 50 -5.62 -15.04 -8.33
CA GLU A 50 -5.20 -16.26 -9.05
C GLU A 50 -6.08 -17.45 -8.65
N MET A 51 -6.35 -17.61 -7.35
CA MET A 51 -7.24 -18.67 -6.86
C MET A 51 -8.67 -18.48 -7.37
N SER A 52 -9.17 -17.25 -7.43
CA SER A 52 -10.51 -16.93 -7.92
C SER A 52 -10.64 -17.17 -9.42
N ARG A 53 -9.62 -16.86 -10.19
CA ARG A 53 -9.58 -17.19 -11.63
C ARG A 53 -9.64 -18.68 -11.87
N GLU A 54 -8.88 -19.44 -11.10
CA GLU A 54 -8.90 -20.91 -11.18
C GLU A 54 -10.26 -21.48 -10.82
N LEU A 55 -10.92 -20.92 -9.80
CA LEU A 55 -12.28 -21.33 -9.44
C LEU A 55 -13.27 -21.09 -10.58
N VAL A 56 -13.20 -19.93 -11.23
CA VAL A 56 -14.04 -19.62 -12.40
C VAL A 56 -13.79 -20.62 -13.52
N ARG A 57 -12.54 -20.93 -13.80
CA ARG A 57 -12.16 -21.91 -14.83
C ARG A 57 -12.77 -23.29 -14.53
N VAL A 58 -12.64 -23.75 -13.30
CA VAL A 58 -13.16 -25.05 -12.85
C VAL A 58 -14.69 -25.08 -12.93
N ARG A 59 -15.36 -24.01 -12.50
CA ARG A 59 -16.82 -23.92 -12.55
C ARG A 59 -17.35 -23.91 -13.98
N LYS A 60 -16.70 -23.20 -14.88
CA LYS A 60 -17.07 -23.20 -16.31
C LYS A 60 -16.93 -24.59 -16.93
N LYS A 61 -15.84 -25.28 -16.62
CA LYS A 61 -15.61 -26.64 -17.10
C LYS A 61 -16.66 -27.60 -16.54
N SER A 62 -16.96 -27.52 -15.26
CA SER A 62 -18.00 -28.34 -14.62
C SER A 62 -19.39 -28.06 -15.21
N PHE A 63 -19.67 -26.82 -15.56
CA PHE A 63 -20.93 -26.44 -16.24
C PHE A 63 -21.00 -27.08 -17.63
N GLN A 64 -19.92 -27.06 -18.40
CA GLN A 64 -19.86 -27.69 -19.72
C GLN A 64 -20.07 -29.20 -19.66
N GLU A 65 -19.63 -29.83 -18.58
CA GLU A 65 -19.79 -31.27 -18.33
C GLU A 65 -21.13 -31.62 -17.66
N GLY A 66 -21.99 -30.64 -17.40
CA GLY A 66 -23.30 -30.82 -16.77
C GLY A 66 -23.27 -31.03 -15.27
N MET A 67 -22.13 -30.82 -14.61
CA MET A 67 -21.95 -31.03 -13.16
C MET A 67 -22.20 -29.80 -12.30
N ALA A 68 -22.20 -28.59 -12.91
CA ALA A 68 -22.44 -27.34 -12.21
C ALA A 68 -23.56 -26.55 -12.91
N THR A 69 -24.24 -25.70 -12.13
CA THR A 69 -25.29 -24.82 -12.65
C THR A 69 -24.70 -23.52 -13.19
N SER A 70 -25.45 -22.83 -14.06
CA SER A 70 -25.07 -21.49 -14.54
C SER A 70 -24.94 -20.48 -13.40
N THR A 71 -25.76 -20.62 -12.35
CA THR A 71 -25.70 -19.79 -11.14
C THR A 71 -24.36 -19.93 -10.44
N GLU A 72 -23.82 -21.15 -10.34
CA GLU A 72 -22.51 -21.39 -9.73
C GLU A 72 -21.37 -20.71 -10.53
N VAL A 73 -21.47 -20.71 -11.85
CA VAL A 73 -20.50 -20.00 -12.71
C VAL A 73 -20.58 -18.49 -12.50
N VAL A 74 -21.80 -17.93 -12.50
CA VAL A 74 -22.02 -16.50 -12.27
C VAL A 74 -21.52 -16.08 -10.89
N ASP A 75 -21.80 -16.87 -9.86
CA ASP A 75 -21.33 -16.60 -8.49
C ASP A 75 -19.81 -16.56 -8.43
N ALA A 76 -19.14 -17.48 -9.10
CA ALA A 76 -17.66 -17.50 -9.17
C ALA A 76 -17.12 -16.26 -9.90
N GLU A 77 -17.75 -15.84 -10.99
CA GLU A 77 -17.38 -14.63 -11.74
C GLU A 77 -17.58 -13.36 -10.91
N VAL A 78 -18.69 -13.27 -10.17
CA VAL A 78 -18.97 -12.15 -9.25
C VAL A 78 -17.91 -12.10 -8.14
N MET A 79 -17.53 -13.24 -7.60
CA MET A 79 -16.48 -13.33 -6.58
C MET A 79 -15.14 -12.82 -7.13
N LEU A 80 -14.78 -13.23 -8.34
CA LEU A 80 -13.57 -12.75 -9.01
C LEU A 80 -13.60 -11.23 -9.19
N ALA A 81 -14.72 -10.67 -9.62
CA ALA A 81 -14.89 -9.23 -9.78
C ALA A 81 -14.72 -8.48 -8.44
N LYS A 82 -15.29 -9.02 -7.36
CA LYS A 82 -15.13 -8.46 -6.01
C LYS A 82 -13.67 -8.46 -5.55
N VAL A 83 -12.96 -9.55 -5.78
CA VAL A 83 -11.55 -9.68 -5.41
C VAL A 83 -10.69 -8.71 -6.22
N LYS A 84 -10.96 -8.55 -7.52
CA LYS A 84 -10.27 -7.56 -8.37
C LYS A 84 -10.49 -6.13 -7.87
N THR A 85 -11.71 -5.79 -7.46
CA THR A 85 -12.02 -4.47 -6.89
C THR A 85 -11.26 -4.27 -5.57
N ALA A 86 -11.23 -5.29 -4.71
CA ALA A 86 -10.48 -5.24 -3.45
C ALA A 86 -8.97 -5.06 -3.71
N PHE A 87 -8.43 -5.70 -4.74
CA PHE A 87 -7.04 -5.55 -5.15
C PHE A 87 -6.73 -4.10 -5.57
N LEU A 88 -7.59 -3.50 -6.39
CA LEU A 88 -7.43 -2.11 -6.82
C LEU A 88 -7.47 -1.15 -5.63
N LEU A 89 -8.37 -1.37 -4.68
CA LEU A 89 -8.46 -0.57 -3.46
C LEU A 89 -7.20 -0.73 -2.60
N ALA A 90 -6.72 -1.95 -2.43
CA ALA A 90 -5.50 -2.23 -1.67
C ALA A 90 -4.27 -1.57 -2.33
N TYR A 91 -4.19 -1.59 -3.64
CA TYR A 91 -3.13 -0.94 -4.39
C TYR A 91 -3.17 0.58 -4.22
N TYR A 92 -4.37 1.16 -4.23
CA TYR A 92 -4.58 2.58 -3.94
C TYR A 92 -4.10 2.93 -2.52
N GLN A 93 -4.43 2.12 -1.54
CA GLN A 93 -3.98 2.31 -0.15
C GLN A 93 -2.46 2.22 -0.04
N TYR A 94 -1.83 1.33 -0.80
CA TYR A 94 -0.38 1.24 -0.90
C TYR A 94 0.23 2.53 -1.46
N ASP A 95 -0.33 3.07 -2.54
CA ASP A 95 0.11 4.33 -3.13
C ASP A 95 -0.01 5.48 -2.14
N VAL A 96 -1.12 5.58 -1.41
CA VAL A 96 -1.35 6.61 -0.39
C VAL A 96 -0.33 6.48 0.75
N ALA A 97 -0.07 5.27 1.22
CA ALA A 97 0.92 5.02 2.27
C ALA A 97 2.32 5.42 1.82
N LEU A 98 2.66 5.14 0.57
CA LEU A 98 3.96 5.53 -0.01
C LEU A 98 4.08 7.05 -0.12
N ILE A 99 3.05 7.74 -0.58
CA ILE A 99 3.00 9.20 -0.65
C ILE A 99 3.19 9.80 0.75
N ASN A 100 2.48 9.29 1.74
CA ASN A 100 2.58 9.76 3.12
C ASN A 100 4.00 9.60 3.67
N LEU A 101 4.62 8.45 3.42
CA LEU A 101 6.00 8.19 3.85
C LEU A 101 6.98 9.16 3.18
N LEU A 102 6.87 9.37 1.88
CA LEU A 102 7.74 10.27 1.13
C LEU A 102 7.51 11.73 1.53
N SER A 103 6.29 12.12 1.84
CA SER A 103 5.96 13.47 2.32
C SER A 103 6.63 13.75 3.66
N VAL A 104 6.63 12.78 4.57
CA VAL A 104 7.30 12.90 5.88
C VAL A 104 8.82 12.97 5.70
N CYS A 105 9.37 12.23 4.75
CA CYS A 105 10.80 12.28 4.42
C CYS A 105 11.21 13.54 3.65
N GLY A 106 10.27 14.38 3.23
CA GLY A 106 10.53 15.62 2.53
C GLY A 106 10.91 15.49 1.06
N THR A 107 10.60 14.35 0.43
CA THR A 107 10.98 14.07 -0.97
C THR A 107 9.79 13.59 -1.82
N PRO A 108 8.69 14.39 -1.93
CA PRO A 108 7.55 14.00 -2.76
C PRO A 108 7.88 13.91 -4.25
N GLU A 109 8.91 14.60 -4.71
CA GLU A 109 9.36 14.57 -6.11
C GLU A 109 9.92 13.20 -6.51
N GLN A 110 10.58 12.50 -5.58
CA GLN A 110 11.11 11.17 -5.82
C GLN A 110 9.99 10.14 -6.04
N PHE A 111 8.82 10.35 -5.47
CA PHE A 111 7.66 9.49 -5.67
C PHE A 111 7.24 9.45 -7.15
N HIS A 112 7.15 10.61 -7.79
CA HIS A 112 6.80 10.68 -9.21
C HIS A 112 7.83 9.96 -10.08
N GLN A 113 9.10 10.08 -9.72
CA GLN A 113 10.18 9.42 -10.42
C GLN A 113 10.08 7.89 -10.28
N TYR A 114 9.89 7.38 -9.07
CA TYR A 114 9.73 5.94 -8.82
C TYR A 114 8.48 5.38 -9.51
N LYS A 115 7.39 6.12 -9.51
CA LYS A 115 6.16 5.71 -10.18
C LYS A 115 6.33 5.62 -11.69
N MET A 116 7.06 6.55 -12.26
CA MET A 116 7.38 6.54 -13.70
C MET A 116 8.31 5.39 -14.07
N GLU A 117 9.34 5.13 -13.27
CA GLU A 117 10.27 4.03 -13.46
C GLU A 117 9.56 2.67 -13.37
N GLY A 118 8.75 2.46 -12.33
CA GLY A 118 7.98 1.24 -12.16
C GLY A 118 7.02 0.99 -13.32
N LYS A 119 6.38 2.02 -13.81
CA LYS A 119 5.48 1.92 -14.95
C LYS A 119 6.22 1.62 -16.26
N THR A 120 7.43 2.17 -16.40
CA THR A 120 8.28 1.92 -17.55
C THR A 120 8.80 0.48 -17.56
N GLU A 121 9.19 -0.04 -16.40
CA GLU A 121 9.60 -1.45 -16.26
C GLU A 121 8.46 -2.40 -16.56
N GLU A 122 7.26 -2.10 -16.10
CA GLU A 122 6.06 -2.90 -16.39
C GLU A 122 5.74 -2.91 -17.89
N LEU A 123 5.93 -1.80 -18.58
CA LEU A 123 5.71 -1.68 -20.02
C LEU A 123 6.84 -2.32 -20.84
N LEU A 124 8.07 -2.33 -20.33
CA LEU A 124 9.23 -2.92 -21.00
C LEU A 124 9.42 -4.40 -20.66
N GLY A 125 8.82 -4.89 -19.58
CA GLY A 125 8.90 -6.28 -19.14
C GLY A 125 7.99 -7.25 -19.87
N ASN A 126 7.21 -6.75 -20.81
CA ASN A 126 6.37 -7.53 -21.71
C ASN A 126 6.93 -7.48 -23.12
#